data_891abae2f8f92bdbc7bed12429b968ab
#
_entry.id   891abae2f8f92bdbc7bed12429b968ab
#
_cell.length_a   1.000
_cell.length_b   1.000
_cell.length_c   1.000
_cell.angle_alpha   90.00
_cell.angle_beta   90.00
_cell.angle_gamma   90.00
#
_symmetry.space_group_name_H-M   'P 1'
#
loop_
_entity.id
_entity.type
_entity.pdbx_description
1 polymer ?
#
loop_
_entity_poly.entity_id
_entity_poly.type
_entity_poly.pdbx_seq_one_letter_code
_entity_poly.pdbx_strand_id
1 'polypeptide(L)'
;MKFRWLLVAILGCGLLAGCQRDEAADAPAATPAPVPDPAADPAGAEEAALPDMPALHVTTLAGEPWDLAHHRGKWVVVNYWAAWCAPCREEMPELSALATMREHIEVIGLAYEEIEPDAMQVFLEEFPVTYPIAIIGTYDPPADFDTPRGLPMTWLIVPDGSVAKRFLGPVHAGEIEAAIAEAGGPAVPAGIPQAGS
;
A
#
# COMPACT_ATOMS: atom_id res chain seq x y z
N MET A 1 47.23 -4.32 28.78
CA MET A 1 47.47 -3.33 29.84
C MET A 1 46.33 -3.38 30.84
N LYS A 2 46.66 -3.61 32.11
CA LYS A 2 45.79 -3.89 33.24
C LYS A 2 45.29 -2.58 33.86
N PHE A 3 44.00 -2.46 34.20
CA PHE A 3 43.50 -1.54 35.22
C PHE A 3 42.14 -2.11 35.69
N ARG A 4 42.07 -2.72 36.71
CA ARG A 4 42.09 -2.57 38.23
C ARG A 4 40.80 -1.90 38.74
N TRP A 5 40.02 -2.71 39.33
CA TRP A 5 39.04 -2.67 40.43
C TRP A 5 39.05 -1.41 41.30
N LEU A 6 37.86 -0.92 41.64
CA LEU A 6 37.63 -0.30 42.96
C LEU A 6 36.17 -0.57 43.38
N LEU A 7 36.05 -1.45 44.36
CA LEU A 7 34.90 -1.66 45.24
C LEU A 7 34.87 -0.52 46.28
N VAL A 8 33.68 0.07 46.48
CA VAL A 8 33.38 0.82 47.71
C VAL A 8 32.06 0.31 48.26
N ALA A 9 32.17 -0.42 49.35
CA ALA A 9 31.08 -0.77 50.23
C ALA A 9 30.88 0.37 51.24
N ILE A 10 29.65 0.85 51.41
CA ILE A 10 29.28 1.61 52.61
C ILE A 10 28.01 0.99 53.18
N LEU A 11 28.20 0.41 54.36
CA LEU A 11 27.26 -0.05 55.35
C LEU A 11 26.71 1.17 56.11
N GLY A 12 25.42 1.24 56.36
CA GLY A 12 24.84 2.31 57.19
C GLY A 12 23.39 2.00 57.59
N CYS A 13 23.30 1.43 58.74
CA CYS A 13 22.15 1.05 59.57
C CYS A 13 21.26 2.25 59.96
N GLY A 14 19.95 2.05 60.09
CA GLY A 14 19.05 3.03 60.71
C GLY A 14 17.59 2.62 60.72
N LEU A 15 17.20 1.80 61.67
CA LEU A 15 15.81 1.58 62.09
C LEU A 15 15.23 2.89 62.66
N LEU A 16 14.00 3.22 62.35
CA LEU A 16 13.02 3.75 63.31
C LEU A 16 11.60 3.62 62.72
N ALA A 17 10.78 2.94 63.48
CA ALA A 17 9.32 2.78 63.31
C ALA A 17 8.59 4.09 63.55
N GLY A 18 7.61 4.37 62.78
CA GLY A 18 6.65 5.45 62.99
C GLY A 18 5.31 5.09 62.31
N CYS A 19 4.46 4.39 63.08
CA CYS A 19 3.04 4.29 62.74
C CYS A 19 2.38 5.66 62.95
N GLN A 20 1.95 6.27 61.89
CA GLN A 20 0.90 7.29 61.97
C GLN A 20 -0.30 6.81 61.12
N ARG A 21 -1.36 6.46 61.87
CA ARG A 21 -2.71 6.36 61.36
C ARG A 21 -3.21 7.79 61.16
N ASP A 22 -3.36 8.21 59.93
CA ASP A 22 -4.16 9.35 59.58
C ASP A 22 -5.48 8.88 59.03
N GLU A 23 -6.46 9.44 59.64
CA GLU A 23 -7.90 9.32 59.58
C GLU A 23 -8.39 9.46 58.10
N ALA A 24 -9.15 8.49 57.64
CA ALA A 24 -9.81 8.50 56.33
C ALA A 24 -10.87 9.63 56.34
N ALA A 25 -10.59 10.69 55.63
CA ALA A 25 -11.64 11.60 55.18
C ALA A 25 -12.37 10.92 54.02
N ASP A 26 -13.63 10.62 54.30
CA ASP A 26 -14.65 10.14 53.37
C ASP A 26 -14.80 11.16 52.20
N ALA A 27 -14.12 10.91 51.07
CA ALA A 27 -14.37 11.63 49.84
C ALA A 27 -15.45 10.88 49.05
N PRO A 28 -16.51 11.56 48.60
CA PRO A 28 -17.57 10.92 47.85
C PRO A 28 -16.99 10.28 46.58
N ALA A 29 -17.32 9.01 46.36
CA ALA A 29 -16.96 8.24 45.20
C ALA A 29 -17.39 9.02 43.93
N ALA A 30 -16.40 9.50 43.19
CA ALA A 30 -16.64 10.03 41.86
C ALA A 30 -17.13 8.86 40.98
N THR A 31 -18.37 9.02 40.51
CA THR A 31 -18.93 8.12 39.49
C THR A 31 -17.97 8.09 38.28
N PRO A 32 -17.48 6.95 37.86
CA PRO A 32 -16.63 6.89 36.67
C PRO A 32 -17.44 7.39 35.48
N ALA A 33 -16.87 8.35 34.74
CA ALA A 33 -17.42 8.79 33.46
C ALA A 33 -17.59 7.58 32.55
N PRO A 34 -18.65 7.50 31.73
CA PRO A 34 -18.83 6.41 30.80
C PRO A 34 -17.63 6.36 29.87
N VAL A 35 -16.92 5.23 29.88
CA VAL A 35 -15.89 4.91 28.90
C VAL A 35 -16.59 4.85 27.55
N PRO A 36 -16.17 5.62 26.52
CA PRO A 36 -16.76 5.51 25.19
C PRO A 36 -16.58 4.07 24.71
N ASP A 37 -17.69 3.48 24.29
CA ASP A 37 -17.74 2.12 23.71
C ASP A 37 -16.81 2.06 22.50
N PRO A 38 -15.78 1.20 22.47
CA PRO A 38 -14.90 1.05 21.31
C PRO A 38 -15.60 0.48 20.08
N ALA A 39 -16.90 0.14 20.19
CA ALA A 39 -17.74 -0.33 19.09
C ALA A 39 -18.60 0.77 18.45
N ALA A 40 -18.44 2.05 18.84
CA ALA A 40 -18.95 3.14 18.04
C ALA A 40 -18.03 3.33 16.83
N ASP A 41 -18.21 2.47 15.84
CA ASP A 41 -17.80 2.67 14.47
C ASP A 41 -18.30 4.07 14.04
N PRO A 42 -17.45 5.01 13.62
CA PRO A 42 -17.90 6.22 12.98
C PRO A 42 -18.47 5.85 11.61
N ALA A 43 -19.60 5.12 11.60
CA ALA A 43 -20.40 4.90 10.42
C ALA A 43 -20.88 6.25 9.91
N GLY A 44 -20.25 6.72 8.83
CA GLY A 44 -20.74 7.87 8.10
C GLY A 44 -19.70 8.86 7.59
N ALA A 45 -18.42 8.49 7.39
CA ALA A 45 -17.72 9.09 6.28
C ALA A 45 -18.36 8.47 5.03
N GLU A 46 -19.26 9.18 4.41
CA GLU A 46 -19.75 8.90 3.06
C GLU A 46 -18.52 8.84 2.19
N GLU A 47 -18.03 7.60 1.95
CA GLU A 47 -16.96 7.32 1.01
C GLU A 47 -17.49 7.81 -0.33
N ALA A 48 -16.99 8.97 -0.76
CA ALA A 48 -17.40 9.58 -2.03
C ALA A 48 -17.25 8.49 -3.08
N ALA A 49 -18.37 8.11 -3.70
CA ALA A 49 -18.36 7.06 -4.70
C ALA A 49 -17.38 7.47 -5.81
N LEU A 50 -16.35 6.65 -6.01
CA LEU A 50 -15.37 6.89 -7.05
C LEU A 50 -16.05 6.83 -8.42
N PRO A 51 -15.56 7.61 -9.40
CA PRO A 51 -16.16 7.60 -10.73
C PRO A 51 -16.03 6.22 -11.37
N ASP A 52 -17.08 5.78 -12.08
CA ASP A 52 -17.05 4.54 -12.84
C ASP A 52 -15.96 4.55 -13.93
N MET A 53 -15.59 5.74 -14.40
CA MET A 53 -14.53 5.99 -15.39
C MET A 53 -13.49 6.96 -14.79
N PRO A 54 -12.48 6.47 -14.10
CA PRO A 54 -11.47 7.32 -13.47
C PRO A 54 -10.57 8.00 -14.48
N ALA A 55 -10.13 9.21 -14.18
CA ALA A 55 -9.06 9.91 -14.86
C ALA A 55 -7.72 9.68 -14.14
N LEU A 56 -6.65 9.48 -14.91
CA LEU A 56 -5.29 9.41 -14.39
C LEU A 56 -4.38 10.21 -15.30
N HIS A 57 -3.79 11.26 -14.73
CA HIS A 57 -2.78 12.09 -15.41
C HIS A 57 -1.54 12.13 -14.52
N VAL A 58 -0.45 11.53 -14.98
CA VAL A 58 0.80 11.48 -14.25
C VAL A 58 1.98 11.78 -15.17
N THR A 59 3.11 12.14 -14.60
CA THR A 59 4.39 12.21 -15.32
C THR A 59 5.20 10.98 -14.97
N THR A 60 5.64 10.24 -15.99
CA THR A 60 6.47 9.05 -15.78
C THR A 60 7.87 9.42 -15.28
N LEU A 61 8.59 8.44 -14.75
CA LEU A 61 9.99 8.58 -14.36
C LEU A 61 10.91 9.00 -15.54
N ALA A 62 10.49 8.67 -16.77
CA ALA A 62 11.16 9.12 -18.01
C ALA A 62 10.88 10.61 -18.35
N GLY A 63 10.03 11.28 -17.59
CA GLY A 63 9.61 12.67 -17.82
C GLY A 63 8.49 12.83 -18.85
N GLU A 64 7.87 11.75 -19.29
CA GLU A 64 6.80 11.77 -20.29
C GLU A 64 5.42 11.88 -19.61
N PRO A 65 4.50 12.71 -20.15
CA PRO A 65 3.13 12.73 -19.68
C PRO A 65 2.42 11.42 -20.02
N TRP A 66 1.71 10.86 -19.06
CA TRP A 66 0.89 9.67 -19.24
C TRP A 66 -0.57 9.96 -18.84
N ASP A 67 -1.50 9.71 -19.74
CA ASP A 67 -2.91 9.99 -19.55
C ASP A 67 -3.72 8.75 -19.89
N LEU A 68 -4.47 8.22 -18.92
CA LEU A 68 -5.31 7.03 -19.08
C LEU A 68 -6.30 7.16 -20.25
N ALA A 69 -6.76 8.38 -20.59
CA ALA A 69 -7.66 8.61 -21.71
C ALA A 69 -7.03 8.26 -23.06
N HIS A 70 -5.71 8.33 -23.20
CA HIS A 70 -4.98 7.98 -24.42
C HIS A 70 -4.79 6.47 -24.60
N HIS A 71 -5.11 5.68 -23.58
CA HIS A 71 -4.96 4.22 -23.57
C HIS A 71 -6.30 3.49 -23.78
N ARG A 72 -7.33 4.20 -24.25
CA ARG A 72 -8.62 3.58 -24.64
C ARG A 72 -8.41 2.55 -25.74
N GLY A 73 -9.21 1.49 -25.72
CA GLY A 73 -9.04 0.33 -26.61
C GLY A 73 -8.11 -0.75 -26.08
N LYS A 74 -7.41 -0.48 -24.97
CA LYS A 74 -6.57 -1.42 -24.23
C LYS A 74 -7.15 -1.69 -22.84
N TRP A 75 -6.87 -2.86 -22.31
CA TRP A 75 -6.98 -3.14 -20.88
C TRP A 75 -5.81 -2.47 -20.18
N VAL A 76 -6.09 -1.70 -19.14
CA VAL A 76 -5.01 -1.02 -18.40
C VAL A 76 -4.97 -1.52 -16.98
N VAL A 77 -3.78 -1.94 -16.56
CA VAL A 77 -3.47 -2.32 -15.18
C VAL A 77 -2.79 -1.12 -14.51
N VAL A 78 -3.47 -0.52 -13.54
CA VAL A 78 -2.93 0.56 -12.71
C VAL A 78 -2.52 -0.06 -11.38
N ASN A 79 -1.22 -0.16 -11.14
CA ASN A 79 -0.67 -0.85 -9.99
C ASN A 79 -0.01 0.12 -9.01
N TYR A 80 -0.55 0.21 -7.79
CA TYR A 80 0.04 0.96 -6.68
C TYR A 80 1.03 0.08 -5.93
N TRP A 81 2.25 0.55 -5.79
CA TRP A 81 3.35 -0.19 -5.19
C TRP A 81 4.35 0.73 -4.49
N ALA A 82 5.37 0.19 -3.83
CA ALA A 82 6.49 0.95 -3.28
C ALA A 82 7.77 0.11 -3.28
N ALA A 83 8.93 0.77 -3.33
CA ALA A 83 10.24 0.09 -3.36
C ALA A 83 10.49 -0.75 -2.09
N TRP A 84 10.01 -0.31 -0.95
CA TRP A 84 10.11 -1.02 0.34
C TRP A 84 9.11 -2.17 0.50
N CYS A 85 8.12 -2.29 -0.40
CA CYS A 85 7.06 -3.29 -0.32
C CYS A 85 7.53 -4.62 -0.92
N ALA A 86 7.82 -5.61 -0.08
CA ALA A 86 8.32 -6.92 -0.54
C ALA A 86 7.34 -7.64 -1.48
N PRO A 87 6.03 -7.79 -1.16
CA PRO A 87 5.09 -8.44 -2.06
C PRO A 87 4.90 -7.68 -3.39
N CYS A 88 5.09 -6.35 -3.40
CA CYS A 88 5.05 -5.58 -4.65
C CYS A 88 6.20 -5.99 -5.59
N ARG A 89 7.41 -6.18 -5.05
CA ARG A 89 8.55 -6.61 -5.84
C ARG A 89 8.38 -8.02 -6.42
N GLU A 90 7.65 -8.88 -5.72
CA GLU A 90 7.37 -10.25 -6.17
C GLU A 90 6.45 -10.28 -7.40
N GLU A 91 5.50 -9.34 -7.53
CA GLU A 91 4.58 -9.29 -8.68
C GLU A 91 5.15 -8.55 -9.90
N MET A 92 6.18 -7.68 -9.74
CA MET A 92 6.75 -6.86 -10.83
C MET A 92 7.17 -7.67 -12.07
N PRO A 93 7.81 -8.85 -11.95
CA PRO A 93 8.14 -9.65 -13.13
C PRO A 93 6.91 -10.15 -13.91
N GLU A 94 5.84 -10.51 -13.22
CA GLU A 94 4.61 -10.97 -13.86
C GLU A 94 3.87 -9.83 -14.57
N LEU A 95 3.81 -8.65 -13.96
CA LEU A 95 3.26 -7.45 -14.59
C LEU A 95 4.10 -7.03 -15.81
N SER A 96 5.44 -7.16 -15.74
CA SER A 96 6.33 -6.94 -16.87
C SER A 96 6.09 -7.93 -18.02
N ALA A 97 5.85 -9.19 -17.69
CA ALA A 97 5.50 -10.22 -18.67
C ALA A 97 4.15 -9.90 -19.34
N LEU A 98 3.13 -9.51 -18.58
CA LEU A 98 1.83 -9.06 -19.13
C LEU A 98 2.02 -7.91 -20.11
N ALA A 99 2.71 -6.84 -19.69
CA ALA A 99 2.95 -5.66 -20.52
C ALA A 99 3.68 -5.99 -21.85
N THR A 100 4.58 -6.98 -21.82
CA THR A 100 5.38 -7.34 -22.98
C THR A 100 4.70 -8.36 -23.88
N MET A 101 3.99 -9.33 -23.29
CA MET A 101 3.48 -10.51 -24.02
C MET A 101 2.02 -10.34 -24.45
N ARG A 102 1.32 -9.35 -23.98
CA ARG A 102 -0.10 -9.13 -24.25
C ARG A 102 -0.35 -7.77 -24.89
N GLU A 103 -0.43 -7.75 -26.23
CA GLU A 103 -0.64 -6.50 -26.98
C GLU A 103 -1.91 -5.71 -26.59
N HIS A 104 -2.89 -6.39 -25.98
CA HIS A 104 -4.14 -5.78 -25.55
C HIS A 104 -4.12 -5.31 -24.07
N ILE A 105 -3.00 -5.51 -23.36
CA ILE A 105 -2.83 -5.10 -21.96
C ILE A 105 -1.70 -4.08 -21.88
N GLU A 106 -1.96 -3.01 -21.18
CA GLU A 106 -0.94 -2.03 -20.77
C GLU A 106 -0.87 -1.96 -19.25
N VAL A 107 0.29 -1.65 -18.73
CA VAL A 107 0.55 -1.54 -17.29
C VAL A 107 1.17 -0.19 -17.01
N ILE A 108 0.73 0.47 -15.93
CA ILE A 108 1.38 1.63 -15.33
C ILE A 108 1.61 1.35 -13.84
N GLY A 109 2.84 1.54 -13.38
CA GLY A 109 3.19 1.44 -11.97
C GLY A 109 3.18 2.80 -11.31
N LEU A 110 2.39 2.95 -10.26
CA LEU A 110 2.33 4.16 -9.44
C LEU A 110 3.11 3.89 -8.13
N ALA A 111 4.33 4.42 -8.05
CA ALA A 111 5.15 4.33 -6.85
C ALA A 111 4.58 5.27 -5.79
N TYR A 112 3.81 4.72 -4.86
CA TYR A 112 3.11 5.43 -3.78
C TYR A 112 4.03 5.57 -2.57
N GLU A 113 4.99 6.46 -2.70
CA GLU A 113 5.98 6.75 -1.67
C GLU A 113 6.70 8.07 -1.94
N GLU A 114 7.31 8.63 -0.90
CA GLU A 114 8.20 9.78 -1.02
C GLU A 114 9.61 9.28 -1.36
N ILE A 115 9.96 9.26 -2.64
CA ILE A 115 11.26 8.84 -3.14
C ILE A 115 11.74 9.79 -4.23
N GLU A 116 13.04 10.12 -4.21
CA GLU A 116 13.63 10.94 -5.26
C GLU A 116 13.79 10.13 -6.57
N PRO A 117 13.62 10.77 -7.74
CA PRO A 117 13.72 10.09 -9.03
C PRO A 117 15.02 9.31 -9.22
N ASP A 118 16.16 9.86 -8.80
CA ASP A 118 17.46 9.20 -8.91
C ASP A 118 17.53 7.92 -8.07
N ALA A 119 16.93 7.94 -6.87
CA ALA A 119 16.86 6.76 -6.00
C ALA A 119 15.94 5.69 -6.60
N MET A 120 14.84 6.09 -7.23
CA MET A 120 13.95 5.18 -7.95
C MET A 120 14.66 4.54 -9.15
N GLN A 121 15.47 5.29 -9.89
CA GLN A 121 16.25 4.74 -11.00
C GLN A 121 17.22 3.66 -10.52
N VAL A 122 17.95 3.91 -9.42
CA VAL A 122 18.84 2.91 -8.80
C VAL A 122 18.08 1.66 -8.37
N PHE A 123 16.89 1.84 -7.79
CA PHE A 123 16.03 0.70 -7.43
C PHE A 123 15.63 -0.12 -8.66
N LEU A 124 15.26 0.51 -9.76
CA LEU A 124 14.85 -0.16 -10.99
C LEU A 124 16.01 -0.81 -11.75
N GLU A 125 17.27 -0.49 -11.46
CA GLU A 125 18.43 -1.25 -11.92
C GLU A 125 18.49 -2.66 -11.29
N GLU A 126 18.06 -2.77 -10.02
CA GLU A 126 17.99 -4.05 -9.29
C GLU A 126 16.68 -4.81 -9.57
N PHE A 127 15.57 -4.08 -9.71
CA PHE A 127 14.23 -4.63 -9.97
C PHE A 127 13.65 -4.08 -11.29
N PRO A 128 14.18 -4.52 -12.45
CA PRO A 128 13.80 -3.96 -13.75
C PRO A 128 12.35 -4.30 -14.12
N VAL A 129 11.66 -3.32 -14.70
CA VAL A 129 10.32 -3.48 -15.27
C VAL A 129 10.28 -3.02 -16.72
N THR A 130 9.27 -3.49 -17.48
CA THR A 130 9.10 -3.16 -18.90
C THR A 130 7.96 -2.18 -19.14
N TYR A 131 7.31 -1.70 -18.08
CA TYR A 131 6.20 -0.75 -18.14
C TYR A 131 6.59 0.58 -17.48
N PRO A 132 5.90 1.69 -17.83
CA PRO A 132 6.18 2.99 -17.25
C PRO A 132 5.89 3.03 -15.76
N ILE A 133 6.74 3.76 -15.04
CA ILE A 133 6.60 4.08 -13.61
C ILE A 133 6.35 5.57 -13.46
N ALA A 134 5.41 5.94 -12.61
CA ALA A 134 5.25 7.30 -12.11
C ALA A 134 5.41 7.31 -10.59
N ILE A 135 6.15 8.29 -10.06
CA ILE A 135 6.22 8.53 -8.63
C ILE A 135 5.02 9.40 -8.25
N ILE A 136 4.24 8.95 -7.29
CA ILE A 136 3.10 9.70 -6.75
C ILE A 136 3.30 9.87 -5.25
N GLY A 137 3.25 11.11 -4.79
CA GLY A 137 3.36 11.43 -3.37
C GLY A 137 2.20 10.84 -2.57
N THR A 138 2.50 10.44 -1.34
CA THR A 138 1.49 9.90 -0.42
C THR A 138 0.49 10.94 0.06
N TYR A 139 0.82 12.23 -0.10
CA TYR A 139 -0.01 13.36 0.32
C TYR A 139 -0.95 13.90 -0.76
N ASP A 140 -0.72 13.54 -2.02
CA ASP A 140 -1.52 13.99 -3.17
C ASP A 140 -1.73 12.86 -4.18
N PRO A 141 -2.41 11.76 -3.78
CA PRO A 141 -2.70 10.67 -4.69
C PRO A 141 -3.73 11.10 -5.76
N PRO A 142 -3.77 10.41 -6.92
CA PRO A 142 -4.77 10.66 -7.95
C PRO A 142 -6.19 10.58 -7.38
N ALA A 143 -6.96 11.67 -7.55
CA ALA A 143 -8.25 11.87 -6.87
C ALA A 143 -9.34 10.85 -7.27
N ASP A 144 -9.28 10.30 -8.48
CA ASP A 144 -10.27 9.34 -9.00
C ASP A 144 -9.95 7.89 -8.62
N PHE A 145 -8.87 7.67 -7.87
CA PHE A 145 -8.49 6.36 -7.36
C PHE A 145 -8.50 6.35 -5.83
N ASP A 146 -8.92 5.23 -5.24
CA ASP A 146 -8.84 5.09 -3.79
C ASP A 146 -7.41 5.29 -3.29
N THR A 147 -7.28 6.01 -2.19
CA THR A 147 -6.02 6.01 -1.45
C THR A 147 -5.71 4.58 -0.99
N PRO A 148 -4.53 4.03 -1.32
CA PRO A 148 -4.20 2.67 -0.95
C PRO A 148 -4.30 2.41 0.55
N ARG A 149 -5.13 1.45 0.96
CA ARG A 149 -5.22 0.98 2.36
C ARG A 149 -4.13 -0.04 2.69
N GLY A 150 -3.41 -0.49 1.67
CA GLY A 150 -2.29 -1.43 1.72
C GLY A 150 -1.69 -1.59 0.34
N LEU A 151 -0.46 -2.07 0.29
CA LEU A 151 0.26 -2.31 -0.97
C LEU A 151 0.61 -3.79 -1.11
N PRO A 152 0.59 -4.31 -2.37
CA PRO A 152 0.16 -3.62 -3.58
C PRO A 152 -1.36 -3.46 -3.65
N MET A 153 -1.84 -2.53 -4.49
CA MET A 153 -3.24 -2.39 -4.85
C MET A 153 -3.34 -2.16 -6.36
N THR A 154 -4.16 -2.96 -7.03
CA THR A 154 -4.22 -2.97 -8.50
C THR A 154 -5.64 -2.73 -8.99
N TRP A 155 -5.77 -1.85 -9.98
CA TRP A 155 -7.01 -1.57 -10.67
C TRP A 155 -6.92 -2.11 -12.10
N LEU A 156 -7.96 -2.82 -12.53
CA LEU A 156 -8.12 -3.26 -13.90
C LEU A 156 -9.13 -2.37 -14.58
N ILE A 157 -8.70 -1.67 -15.63
CA ILE A 157 -9.52 -0.75 -16.42
C ILE A 157 -9.86 -1.40 -17.74
N VAL A 158 -11.14 -1.34 -18.09
CA VAL A 158 -11.69 -1.84 -19.37
C VAL A 158 -11.29 -0.92 -20.53
N PRO A 159 -11.27 -1.40 -21.79
CA PRO A 159 -10.95 -0.59 -22.95
C PRO A 159 -11.79 0.69 -23.14
N ASP A 160 -13.01 0.74 -22.62
CA ASP A 160 -13.84 1.95 -22.61
C ASP A 160 -13.45 2.95 -21.50
N GLY A 161 -12.64 2.51 -20.53
CA GLY A 161 -12.13 3.29 -19.41
C GLY A 161 -12.85 3.08 -18.10
N SER A 162 -13.86 2.22 -18.07
CA SER A 162 -14.52 1.86 -16.82
C SER A 162 -13.68 0.89 -15.99
N VAL A 163 -13.97 0.82 -14.68
CA VAL A 163 -13.27 -0.09 -13.76
C VAL A 163 -13.91 -1.47 -13.84
N ALA A 164 -13.13 -2.49 -14.21
CA ALA A 164 -13.57 -3.89 -14.16
C ALA A 164 -13.42 -4.49 -12.77
N LYS A 165 -12.26 -4.30 -12.15
CA LYS A 165 -11.93 -4.97 -10.89
C LYS A 165 -10.84 -4.23 -10.12
N ARG A 166 -10.85 -4.38 -8.80
CA ARG A 166 -9.79 -3.93 -7.90
C ARG A 166 -9.25 -5.14 -7.15
N PHE A 167 -7.93 -5.19 -7.00
CA PHE A 167 -7.23 -6.21 -6.23
C PHE A 167 -6.51 -5.53 -5.08
N LEU A 168 -6.66 -6.06 -3.87
CA LEU A 168 -5.90 -5.63 -2.70
C LEU A 168 -4.96 -6.76 -2.30
N GLY A 169 -3.68 -6.46 -2.22
CA GLY A 169 -2.62 -7.45 -2.06
C GLY A 169 -2.02 -7.87 -3.39
N PRO A 170 -1.01 -8.77 -3.36
CA PRO A 170 -0.32 -9.25 -4.55
C PRO A 170 -1.29 -9.87 -5.56
N VAL A 171 -1.05 -9.62 -6.85
CA VAL A 171 -1.86 -10.14 -7.94
C VAL A 171 -0.95 -10.88 -8.94
N HIS A 172 -1.42 -12.03 -9.40
CA HIS A 172 -0.72 -12.80 -10.43
C HIS A 172 -1.27 -12.51 -11.84
N ALA A 173 -0.42 -12.66 -12.84
CA ALA A 173 -0.79 -12.46 -14.24
C ALA A 173 -2.07 -13.22 -14.63
N GLY A 174 -2.19 -14.47 -14.19
CA GLY A 174 -3.37 -15.31 -14.44
C GLY A 174 -4.67 -14.79 -13.82
N GLU A 175 -4.61 -14.09 -12.69
CA GLU A 175 -5.77 -13.50 -12.04
C GLU A 175 -6.26 -12.25 -12.79
N ILE A 176 -5.32 -11.47 -13.33
CA ILE A 176 -5.63 -10.32 -14.20
C ILE A 176 -6.27 -10.82 -15.50
N GLU A 177 -5.67 -11.82 -16.16
CA GLU A 177 -6.20 -12.41 -17.38
C GLU A 177 -7.59 -13.04 -17.15
N ALA A 178 -7.80 -13.73 -16.03
CA ALA A 178 -9.11 -14.27 -15.66
C ALA A 178 -10.15 -13.16 -15.48
N ALA A 179 -9.81 -12.06 -14.81
CA ALA A 179 -10.69 -10.91 -14.64
C ALA A 179 -11.01 -10.21 -15.98
N ILE A 180 -10.05 -10.16 -16.90
CA ILE A 180 -10.26 -9.68 -18.27
C ILE A 180 -11.29 -10.55 -18.98
N ALA A 181 -11.15 -11.88 -18.92
CA ALA A 181 -12.08 -12.80 -19.54
C ALA A 181 -13.49 -12.73 -18.92
N GLU A 182 -13.59 -12.61 -17.58
CA GLU A 182 -14.85 -12.41 -16.85
C GLU A 182 -15.57 -11.12 -17.30
N ALA A 183 -14.81 -10.06 -17.59
CA ALA A 183 -15.35 -8.80 -18.04
C ALA A 183 -15.57 -8.72 -19.58
N GLY A 184 -15.52 -9.86 -20.29
CA GLY A 184 -15.80 -9.96 -21.73
C GLY A 184 -14.62 -9.69 -22.65
N GLY A 185 -13.41 -9.62 -22.10
CA GLY A 185 -12.18 -9.51 -22.88
C GLY A 185 -11.67 -10.85 -23.44
N PRO A 186 -10.47 -10.86 -24.05
CA PRO A 186 -9.86 -12.09 -24.57
C PRO A 186 -9.70 -13.15 -23.50
N ALA A 187 -10.04 -14.40 -23.84
CA ALA A 187 -9.81 -15.53 -22.95
C ALA A 187 -8.30 -15.83 -22.82
N VAL A 188 -7.91 -16.31 -21.66
CA VAL A 188 -6.54 -16.78 -21.38
C VAL A 188 -6.17 -17.86 -22.44
N PRO A 189 -5.04 -17.73 -23.17
CA PRO A 189 -4.62 -18.78 -24.09
C PRO A 189 -4.40 -20.09 -23.33
N ALA A 190 -5.02 -21.17 -23.81
CA ALA A 190 -4.83 -22.49 -23.22
C ALA A 190 -3.35 -22.90 -23.32
N GLY A 191 -2.66 -23.08 -22.20
CA GLY A 191 -1.30 -23.58 -22.17
C GLY A 191 -0.28 -22.80 -21.34
N ILE A 192 -0.67 -21.73 -20.67
CA ILE A 192 0.23 -21.08 -19.71
C ILE A 192 0.03 -21.75 -18.35
N PRO A 193 1.09 -22.32 -17.72
CA PRO A 193 0.99 -22.82 -16.37
C PRO A 193 0.55 -21.67 -15.43
N GLN A 194 -0.56 -21.85 -14.73
CA GLN A 194 -0.94 -20.95 -13.64
C GLN A 194 0.15 -21.07 -12.57
N ALA A 195 0.89 -20.00 -12.33
CA ALA A 195 1.85 -19.96 -11.24
C ALA A 195 1.05 -20.00 -9.94
N GLY A 196 1.14 -21.12 -9.20
CA GLY A 196 0.59 -21.25 -7.84
C GLY A 196 -0.63 -22.17 -7.72
N SER A 197 -0.40 -23.45 -7.73
CA SER A 197 -1.24 -24.46 -7.06
C SER A 197 -0.37 -25.30 -6.13
#